data_91350c03e977142403a94ef8742fc11b
#
_entry.id   91350c03e977142403a94ef8742fc11b
#
_cell.length_a   1.000
_cell.length_b   1.000
_cell.length_c   1.000
_cell.angle_alpha   90.00
_cell.angle_beta   90.00
_cell.angle_gamma   90.00
#
_symmetry.space_group_name_H-M   'P 1'
#
loop_
_entity.id
_entity.type
_entity.pdbx_description
1 polymer ?
#
loop_
_entity_poly.entity_id
_entity_poly.type
_entity_poly.pdbx_seq_one_letter_code
_entity_poly.pdbx_strand_id
1 'polypeptide(L)'
;MKIKKTKSRSKAAQEIDLTPKDNKESWVYSKTVKQHFFHPQNLVMDASKITDYDGLGMVGSPACGDVMKVWIKVNKKEDRITSMQWQTFGCGSAIGATSMLSIMVTENKGMKINDALKIKPQDITKRLDGLPMRKIHCSVDRLDV
;
A
#
# COMPACT_ATOMS: atom_id res chain seq x y z
N MET A 1 -39.37 36.76 6.71
CA MET A 1 -38.07 36.44 7.31
C MET A 1 -37.29 35.57 6.32
N LYS A 2 -36.34 36.13 5.60
CA LYS A 2 -35.58 35.39 4.56
C LYS A 2 -34.36 34.72 5.22
N ILE A 3 -34.34 33.40 5.27
CA ILE A 3 -33.22 32.64 5.76
C ILE A 3 -32.15 32.57 4.65
N LYS A 4 -31.03 33.27 4.83
CA LYS A 4 -29.87 33.13 3.94
C LYS A 4 -29.26 31.76 4.13
N LYS A 5 -29.35 30.92 3.08
CA LYS A 5 -28.57 29.67 2.99
C LYS A 5 -27.07 30.01 2.91
N THR A 6 -26.36 29.81 3.99
CA THR A 6 -24.90 29.80 3.98
C THR A 6 -24.43 28.56 3.21
N LYS A 7 -23.86 28.77 2.03
CA LYS A 7 -23.12 27.73 1.30
C LYS A 7 -21.92 27.33 2.15
N SER A 8 -21.96 26.14 2.73
CA SER A 8 -20.80 25.47 3.25
C SER A 8 -19.82 25.23 2.08
N ARG A 9 -18.76 26.03 2.04
CA ARG A 9 -17.61 25.73 1.20
C ARG A 9 -16.92 24.53 1.83
N SER A 10 -17.11 23.35 1.23
CA SER A 10 -16.19 22.23 1.42
C SER A 10 -14.82 22.73 0.96
N LYS A 11 -13.90 22.94 1.90
CA LYS A 11 -12.49 23.14 1.57
C LYS A 11 -12.06 21.85 0.88
N ALA A 12 -11.89 21.91 -0.43
CA ALA A 12 -11.16 20.90 -1.18
C ALA A 12 -9.83 20.71 -0.45
N ALA A 13 -9.52 19.47 -0.09
CA ALA A 13 -8.22 19.13 0.47
C ALA A 13 -7.18 19.70 -0.50
N GLN A 14 -6.39 20.66 -0.03
CA GLN A 14 -5.29 21.19 -0.82
C GLN A 14 -4.37 20.03 -1.13
N GLU A 15 -4.28 19.69 -2.39
CA GLU A 15 -3.31 18.74 -2.89
C GLU A 15 -1.93 19.28 -2.53
N ILE A 16 -1.29 18.67 -1.53
CA ILE A 16 0.08 19.04 -1.15
C ILE A 16 0.96 18.64 -2.32
N ASP A 17 1.40 19.63 -3.07
CA ASP A 17 2.38 19.40 -4.12
C ASP A 17 3.73 19.11 -3.48
N LEU A 18 4.09 17.83 -3.44
CA LEU A 18 5.37 17.34 -2.94
C LEU A 18 6.45 17.33 -4.03
N THR A 19 6.23 18.02 -5.13
CA THR A 19 7.25 18.13 -6.19
C THR A 19 8.32 19.13 -5.77
N PRO A 20 9.60 18.72 -5.65
CA PRO A 20 10.69 19.67 -5.49
C PRO A 20 10.80 20.52 -6.77
N LYS A 21 10.88 21.81 -6.62
CA LYS A 21 11.06 22.75 -7.75
C LYS A 21 12.43 22.68 -8.40
N ASP A 22 13.35 21.88 -7.88
CA ASP A 22 14.72 21.77 -8.34
C ASP A 22 15.01 20.40 -8.96
N ASN A 23 15.32 20.46 -10.21
CA ASN A 23 15.37 19.44 -11.24
C ASN A 23 16.64 18.59 -11.20
N LYS A 24 17.07 18.00 -10.07
CA LYS A 24 18.31 17.19 -10.10
C LYS A 24 18.35 15.84 -9.37
N GLU A 25 17.39 15.49 -8.53
CA GLU A 25 17.35 14.12 -8.00
C GLU A 25 15.89 13.69 -7.80
N SER A 26 15.55 12.50 -8.28
CA SER A 26 14.19 11.95 -8.27
C SER A 26 13.72 11.54 -6.86
N TRP A 27 13.53 12.52 -5.99
CA TRP A 27 12.81 12.34 -4.73
C TRP A 27 11.29 12.32 -4.92
N VAL A 28 10.86 12.47 -6.15
CA VAL A 28 9.45 12.62 -6.50
C VAL A 28 8.80 11.25 -6.56
N TYR A 29 7.81 11.04 -5.72
CA TYR A 29 6.92 9.90 -5.86
C TYR A 29 6.11 10.02 -7.15
N SER A 30 5.95 8.90 -7.89
CA SER A 30 5.07 8.83 -9.05
C SER A 30 3.63 9.18 -8.66
N LYS A 31 2.82 9.54 -9.65
CA LYS A 31 1.38 9.77 -9.45
C LYS A 31 0.70 8.54 -8.83
N THR A 32 1.10 7.35 -9.28
CA THR A 32 0.59 6.07 -8.78
C THR A 32 0.96 5.85 -7.31
N VAL A 33 2.20 6.13 -6.90
CA VAL A 33 2.60 6.05 -5.48
C VAL A 33 1.81 7.03 -4.63
N LYS A 34 1.65 8.28 -5.08
CA LYS A 34 0.85 9.28 -4.37
C LYS A 34 -0.61 8.81 -4.19
N GLN A 35 -1.20 8.23 -5.23
CA GLN A 35 -2.55 7.69 -5.17
C GLN A 35 -2.66 6.58 -4.12
N HIS A 36 -1.74 5.64 -4.12
CA HIS A 36 -1.72 4.56 -3.13
C HIS A 36 -1.38 5.02 -1.71
N PHE A 37 -0.65 6.11 -1.58
CA PHE A 37 -0.37 6.72 -0.28
C PHE A 37 -1.60 7.41 0.32
N PHE A 38 -2.30 8.22 -0.48
CA PHE A 38 -3.48 8.96 0.00
C PHE A 38 -4.75 8.11 0.05
N HIS A 39 -4.84 7.10 -0.81
CA HIS A 39 -5.98 6.19 -0.91
C HIS A 39 -5.50 4.73 -0.89
N PRO A 40 -4.87 4.27 0.21
CA PRO A 40 -4.32 2.93 0.28
C PRO A 40 -5.43 1.88 0.21
N GLN A 41 -5.21 0.87 -0.62
CA GLN A 41 -6.14 -0.23 -0.80
C GLN A 41 -5.91 -1.29 0.29
N ASN A 42 -7.01 -1.83 0.82
CA ASN A 42 -7.00 -2.91 1.81
C ASN A 42 -6.30 -2.60 3.14
N LEU A 43 -6.04 -1.32 3.42
CA LEU A 43 -5.51 -0.86 4.70
C LEU A 43 -6.55 -1.03 5.79
N VAL A 44 -6.12 -1.55 6.93
CA VAL A 44 -6.95 -1.71 8.13
C VAL A 44 -6.46 -0.77 9.22
N MET A 45 -7.36 0.07 9.71
CA MET A 45 -7.05 0.99 10.82
C MET A 45 -7.23 0.31 12.18
N ASP A 46 -8.15 -0.63 12.29
CA ASP A 46 -8.46 -1.36 13.52
C ASP A 46 -8.32 -2.87 13.31
N ALA A 47 -7.19 -3.39 13.75
CA ALA A 47 -6.85 -4.81 13.61
C ALA A 47 -7.79 -5.74 14.41
N SER A 48 -8.49 -5.24 15.42
CA SER A 48 -9.43 -6.04 16.22
C SER A 48 -10.65 -6.49 15.41
N LYS A 49 -10.94 -5.82 14.31
CA LYS A 49 -12.05 -6.17 13.40
C LYS A 49 -11.73 -7.33 12.48
N ILE A 50 -10.46 -7.73 12.38
CA ILE A 50 -10.07 -8.86 11.54
C ILE A 50 -10.13 -10.13 12.36
N THR A 51 -11.19 -10.90 12.16
CA THR A 51 -11.46 -12.14 12.89
C THR A 51 -11.40 -13.39 12.01
N ASP A 52 -11.45 -13.20 10.70
CA ASP A 52 -11.51 -14.29 9.71
C ASP A 52 -10.34 -14.16 8.72
N TYR A 53 -9.29 -14.94 8.97
CA TYR A 53 -8.11 -15.02 8.10
C TYR A 53 -7.48 -16.42 8.20
N ASP A 54 -6.76 -16.83 7.17
CA ASP A 54 -6.06 -18.12 7.12
C ASP A 54 -4.56 -17.97 7.44
N GLY A 55 -3.98 -16.80 7.22
CA GLY A 55 -2.59 -16.51 7.50
C GLY A 55 -2.36 -15.11 8.06
N LEU A 56 -1.39 -15.01 8.94
CA LEU A 56 -0.93 -13.76 9.54
C LEU A 56 0.59 -13.69 9.44
N GLY A 57 1.08 -12.60 8.86
CA GLY A 57 2.50 -12.27 8.82
C GLY A 57 2.77 -10.92 9.45
N MET A 58 3.94 -10.78 10.06
CA MET A 58 4.45 -9.51 10.55
C MET A 58 5.92 -9.37 10.15
N VAL A 59 6.23 -8.27 9.50
CA VAL A 59 7.58 -7.93 9.08
C VAL A 59 7.92 -6.51 9.50
N GLY A 60 9.19 -6.26 9.69
CA GLY A 60 9.69 -4.95 10.06
C GLY A 60 11.10 -4.72 9.54
N SER A 61 11.40 -3.47 9.25
CA SER A 61 12.75 -3.02 8.93
C SER A 61 13.21 -2.05 10.02
N PRO A 62 14.09 -2.47 10.94
CA PRO A 62 14.60 -1.58 12.00
C PRO A 62 15.31 -0.34 11.43
N ALA A 63 15.94 -0.48 10.27
CA ALA A 63 16.64 0.62 9.60
C ALA A 63 15.70 1.76 9.15
N CYS A 64 14.45 1.43 8.82
CA CYS A 64 13.42 2.40 8.42
C CYS A 64 12.42 2.74 9.52
N GLY A 65 12.39 1.98 10.63
CA GLY A 65 11.34 2.04 11.63
C GLY A 65 9.98 1.53 11.12
N ASP A 66 9.98 0.84 9.98
CA ASP A 66 8.77 0.32 9.37
C ASP A 66 8.36 -1.00 10.01
N VAL A 67 7.10 -1.13 10.37
CA VAL A 67 6.48 -2.39 10.78
C VAL A 67 5.23 -2.61 9.96
N MET A 68 5.05 -3.82 9.45
CA MET A 68 3.88 -4.19 8.68
C MET A 68 3.28 -5.49 9.21
N LYS A 69 1.98 -5.49 9.35
CA LYS A 69 1.18 -6.67 9.69
C LYS A 69 0.22 -6.97 8.54
N VAL A 70 0.17 -8.22 8.14
CA VAL A 70 -0.61 -8.67 6.98
C VAL A 70 -1.47 -9.85 7.37
N TRP A 71 -2.74 -9.81 6.98
CA TRP A 71 -3.69 -10.92 7.09
C TRP A 71 -4.11 -11.35 5.69
N ILE A 72 -4.06 -12.63 5.44
CA ILE A 72 -4.50 -13.21 4.17
C ILE A 72 -5.63 -14.20 4.37
N LYS A 73 -6.51 -14.26 3.40
CA LYS A 73 -7.53 -15.30 3.26
C LYS A 73 -7.29 -16.06 1.97
N VAL A 74 -7.44 -17.37 2.02
CA VAL A 74 -7.09 -18.29 0.93
C VAL A 74 -8.28 -19.14 0.54
N ASN A 75 -8.55 -19.26 -0.75
CA ASN A 75 -9.40 -20.33 -1.27
C ASN A 75 -8.57 -21.62 -1.32
N LYS A 76 -8.82 -22.51 -0.38
CA LYS A 76 -8.05 -23.77 -0.22
C LYS A 76 -8.25 -24.76 -1.36
N LYS A 77 -9.36 -24.67 -2.10
CA LYS A 77 -9.61 -25.55 -3.26
C LYS A 77 -8.77 -25.17 -4.47
N GLU A 78 -8.52 -23.88 -4.66
CA GLU A 78 -7.81 -23.35 -5.81
C GLU A 78 -6.41 -22.86 -5.47
N ASP A 79 -6.05 -22.88 -4.18
CA ASP A 79 -4.77 -22.38 -3.65
C ASP A 79 -4.50 -20.92 -4.02
N ARG A 80 -5.55 -20.07 -3.90
CA ARG A 80 -5.52 -18.68 -4.30
C ARG A 80 -5.76 -17.74 -3.12
N ILE A 81 -5.04 -16.63 -3.09
CA ILE A 81 -5.23 -15.55 -2.13
C ILE A 81 -6.47 -14.75 -2.55
N THR A 82 -7.53 -14.81 -1.77
CA THR A 82 -8.79 -14.13 -2.05
C THR A 82 -8.90 -12.77 -1.38
N SER A 83 -8.16 -12.56 -0.29
CA SER A 83 -8.11 -11.30 0.44
C SER A 83 -6.74 -11.09 1.05
N MET A 84 -6.26 -9.88 0.99
CA MET A 84 -5.09 -9.41 1.73
C MET A 84 -5.44 -8.08 2.40
N GLN A 85 -5.44 -8.07 3.70
CA GLN A 85 -5.59 -6.87 4.52
C GLN A 85 -4.29 -6.59 5.25
N TRP A 86 -4.00 -5.33 5.53
CA TRP A 86 -2.73 -4.97 6.13
C TRP A 86 -2.83 -3.71 6.97
N GLN A 87 -1.90 -3.60 7.90
CA GLN A 87 -1.67 -2.44 8.74
C GLN A 87 -0.17 -2.16 8.80
N THR A 88 0.23 -0.91 8.74
CA THR A 88 1.64 -0.54 8.79
C THR A 88 1.85 0.73 9.60
N PHE A 89 3.02 0.80 10.22
CA PHE A 89 3.65 2.04 10.67
C PHE A 89 4.90 2.22 9.83
N GLY A 90 4.85 3.12 8.84
CA GLY A 90 5.95 3.26 7.90
C GLY A 90 5.84 4.49 7.02
N CYS A 91 6.84 4.66 6.15
CA CYS A 91 6.91 5.78 5.24
C CYS A 91 5.91 5.65 4.06
N GLY A 92 5.77 6.73 3.28
CA GLY A 92 4.87 6.73 2.12
C GLY A 92 5.18 5.66 1.08
N SER A 93 6.48 5.33 0.87
CA SER A 93 6.89 4.23 -0.02
C SER A 93 6.41 2.88 0.50
N ALA A 94 6.48 2.69 1.82
CA ALA A 94 6.01 1.48 2.48
C ALA A 94 4.50 1.29 2.31
N ILE A 95 3.74 2.35 2.53
CA ILE A 95 2.28 2.35 2.34
C ILE A 95 1.95 2.09 0.87
N GLY A 96 2.58 2.80 -0.06
CA GLY A 96 2.35 2.63 -1.49
C GLY A 96 2.67 1.23 -1.99
N ALA A 97 3.82 0.67 -1.59
CA ALA A 97 4.25 -0.67 -1.98
C ALA A 97 3.30 -1.75 -1.44
N THR A 98 2.90 -1.65 -0.19
CA THR A 98 1.99 -2.63 0.43
C THR A 98 0.58 -2.54 -0.16
N SER A 99 0.08 -1.33 -0.40
CA SER A 99 -1.19 -1.12 -1.08
C SER A 99 -1.19 -1.76 -2.46
N MET A 100 -0.14 -1.55 -3.26
CA MET A 100 0.00 -2.15 -4.58
C MET A 100 0.12 -3.69 -4.49
N LEU A 101 0.93 -4.22 -3.58
CA LEU A 101 1.04 -5.66 -3.37
C LEU A 101 -0.32 -6.29 -3.05
N SER A 102 -1.11 -5.65 -2.20
CA SER A 102 -2.44 -6.15 -1.83
C SER A 102 -3.38 -6.27 -3.03
N ILE A 103 -3.28 -5.35 -4.00
CA ILE A 103 -4.02 -5.43 -5.25
C ILE A 103 -3.47 -6.57 -6.13
N MET A 104 -2.16 -6.65 -6.31
CA MET A 104 -1.52 -7.64 -7.18
C MET A 104 -1.89 -9.07 -6.81
N VAL A 105 -1.96 -9.36 -5.50
CA VAL A 105 -2.25 -10.73 -5.02
C VAL A 105 -3.74 -11.07 -4.98
N THR A 106 -4.62 -10.07 -5.03
CA THR A 106 -6.07 -10.27 -4.94
C THR A 106 -6.84 -10.00 -6.23
N GLU A 107 -6.23 -9.31 -7.20
CA GLU A 107 -6.86 -9.07 -8.50
C GLU A 107 -7.07 -10.37 -9.30
N ASN A 108 -7.97 -10.34 -10.29
CA ASN A 108 -8.23 -11.48 -11.20
C ASN A 108 -8.57 -12.79 -10.47
N LYS A 109 -9.49 -12.75 -9.51
CA LYS A 109 -9.90 -13.88 -8.65
C LYS A 109 -8.83 -14.38 -7.67
N GLY A 110 -7.79 -13.60 -7.49
CA GLY A 110 -6.69 -13.91 -6.59
C GLY A 110 -5.53 -14.67 -7.24
N MET A 111 -4.35 -14.38 -6.78
CA MET A 111 -3.12 -15.02 -7.23
C MET A 111 -2.93 -16.36 -6.50
N LYS A 112 -2.38 -17.36 -7.19
CA LYS A 112 -1.95 -18.59 -6.51
C LYS A 112 -0.83 -18.29 -5.52
N ILE A 113 -0.84 -18.99 -4.39
CA ILE A 113 0.16 -18.77 -3.32
C ILE A 113 1.58 -18.90 -3.86
N ASN A 114 1.85 -19.94 -4.65
CA ASN A 114 3.18 -20.14 -5.24
C ASN A 114 3.61 -19.01 -6.18
N ASP A 115 2.69 -18.36 -6.87
CA ASP A 115 2.99 -17.23 -7.74
C ASP A 115 3.20 -15.95 -6.90
N ALA A 116 2.44 -15.77 -5.83
CA ALA A 116 2.62 -14.66 -4.91
C ALA A 116 4.02 -14.68 -4.25
N LEU A 117 4.54 -15.87 -3.92
CA LEU A 117 5.90 -16.03 -3.38
C LEU A 117 7.00 -15.68 -4.38
N LYS A 118 6.70 -15.61 -5.67
CA LYS A 118 7.65 -15.21 -6.72
C LYS A 118 7.66 -13.72 -7.02
N ILE A 119 6.76 -12.94 -6.42
CA ILE A 119 6.74 -11.49 -6.60
C ILE A 119 8.03 -10.91 -6.07
N LYS A 120 8.70 -10.15 -6.92
CA LYS A 120 9.94 -9.43 -6.58
C LYS A 120 9.64 -7.96 -6.29
N PRO A 121 10.49 -7.29 -5.52
CA PRO A 121 10.37 -5.86 -5.28
C PRO A 121 10.25 -5.03 -6.55
N GLN A 122 10.95 -5.46 -7.60
CA GLN A 122 10.93 -4.80 -8.91
C GLN A 122 9.55 -4.87 -9.57
N ASP A 123 8.79 -5.93 -9.36
CA ASP A 123 7.43 -6.07 -9.90
C ASP A 123 6.49 -5.04 -9.27
N ILE A 124 6.60 -4.85 -7.96
CA ILE A 124 5.84 -3.85 -7.23
C ILE A 124 6.25 -2.43 -7.68
N THR A 125 7.55 -2.17 -7.74
CA THR A 125 8.09 -0.88 -8.16
C THR A 125 7.66 -0.53 -9.58
N LYS A 126 7.67 -1.48 -10.49
CA LYS A 126 7.21 -1.31 -11.87
C LYS A 126 5.74 -0.93 -11.94
N ARG A 127 4.88 -1.58 -11.16
CA ARG A 127 3.45 -1.27 -11.09
C ARG A 127 3.16 0.08 -10.44
N LEU A 128 4.07 0.58 -9.62
CA LEU A 128 4.01 1.92 -9.01
C LEU A 128 4.58 3.03 -9.89
N ASP A 129 4.98 2.72 -11.12
CA ASP A 129 5.67 3.66 -12.01
C ASP A 129 6.99 4.20 -11.41
N GLY A 130 7.66 3.38 -10.61
CA GLY A 130 8.93 3.66 -9.96
C GLY A 130 8.81 4.10 -8.51
N LEU A 131 9.89 3.88 -7.78
CA LEU A 131 10.13 4.40 -6.43
C LEU A 131 11.46 5.15 -6.41
N PRO A 132 11.64 6.18 -5.57
CA PRO A 132 12.93 6.78 -5.37
C PRO A 132 13.98 5.73 -5.00
N MET A 133 15.19 5.82 -5.57
CA MET A 133 16.26 4.82 -5.39
C MET A 133 16.51 4.49 -3.91
N ARG A 134 16.48 5.50 -3.04
CA ARG A 134 16.68 5.32 -1.59
C ARG A 134 15.52 4.64 -0.86
N LYS A 135 14.39 4.42 -1.52
CA LYS A 135 13.18 3.82 -0.96
C LYS A 135 12.84 2.45 -1.54
N ILE A 136 13.64 1.95 -2.46
CA ILE A 136 13.46 0.62 -3.05
C ILE A 136 13.53 -0.48 -1.98
N HIS A 137 14.38 -0.33 -0.96
CA HIS A 137 14.48 -1.26 0.16
C HIS A 137 13.16 -1.45 0.91
N CYS A 138 12.30 -0.44 0.96
CA CYS A 138 10.97 -0.56 1.57
C CYS A 138 10.06 -1.56 0.82
N SER A 139 10.38 -1.90 -0.41
CA SER A 139 9.69 -2.95 -1.17
C SER A 139 10.39 -4.31 -1.08
N VAL A 140 11.67 -4.34 -0.69
CA VAL A 140 12.50 -5.57 -0.59
C VAL A 140 12.19 -6.35 0.68
N ASP A 141 12.13 -5.66 1.82
CA ASP A 141 12.02 -6.29 3.14
C ASP A 141 10.69 -7.01 3.39
N ARG A 142 9.83 -7.09 2.37
CA ARG A 142 8.44 -7.55 2.53
C ARG A 142 8.11 -8.84 1.82
N LEU A 143 9.09 -9.42 1.12
CA LEU A 143 8.89 -10.64 0.36
C LEU A 143 9.54 -11.87 0.98
N ASP A 144 10.29 -11.70 2.08
CA ASP A 144 10.94 -12.79 2.79
C ASP A 144 10.11 -13.32 3.98
N VAL A 145 8.79 -13.46 3.76
CA VAL A 145 7.85 -13.98 4.77
C VAL A 145 7.46 -15.42 4.44
#